data_3f16c4a787daac47da5d8f1a3aa3b2c8
#
_entry.id   3f16c4a787daac47da5d8f1a3aa3b2c8
#
_cell.length_a   1.000
_cell.length_b   1.000
_cell.length_c   1.000
_cell.angle_alpha   90.00
_cell.angle_beta   90.00
_cell.angle_gamma   90.00
#
_symmetry.space_group_name_H-M   'P 1'
#
loop_
_entity.id
_entity.type
_entity.pdbx_description
1 polymer ?
#
loop_
_entity_poly.entity_id
_entity_poly.type
_entity_poly.pdbx_seq_one_letter_code
_entity_poly.pdbx_strand_id
1 'polypeptide(L)'
;RTWQLTPWTGIADTLPTVDTSYMHLPMRDVLNDYSIANLTNSNLISPVQSRIYFDRQRKVDFIFADAYAPYIIAPQDVKYYHTTTPYSSVGYKKGFVSDLDQNDISFMFTGNVSRRTNLGMTINYLNSYGRFDSQEGKTVFGSVFGSFNGDHYSLQGAFTWNTLSNFENGGLSDPTQLQGSLKPEDMPVELQGMSALRYLSGYLNHYYSICVERERKVNYRERDEEGNWVKKDSVKIEYVPVTTFRHVFETADATKRYVEKRANQGFYSDIYRDSVATNDTAACLSIKNTLSVTFEEEFNTWLKFGAIVYVMNETQRHVLRDSIVPEPPIKDSIYHTQWTNNLYIGGALYKNRGKHIHYGFDGNVCLLGYKLGEFQVNGHLDAGFRLGKDSMTLAAKAFFRSETPDYYLQHYSSNHYRWDNNFQKTLRLRVSGEVAYPTKWVKPKLNVSFENITKHIYFDTDGSPKQMDGNIQVL
;
A
#
# COMPACT_ATOMS: atom_id res chain seq x y z
N ARG A 1 22.55 0.79 1.07
CA ARG A 1 21.50 1.53 1.76
C ARG A 1 20.17 1.25 1.08
N THR A 2 19.11 1.05 1.88
CA THR A 2 17.72 0.83 1.40
C THR A 2 16.82 1.81 2.12
N TRP A 3 15.83 2.39 1.40
CA TRP A 3 14.86 3.30 2.00
C TRP A 3 13.52 3.23 1.28
N GLN A 4 12.47 3.68 1.94
CA GLN A 4 11.14 3.95 1.40
C GLN A 4 10.81 5.43 1.55
N LEU A 5 9.80 5.91 0.82
CA LEU A 5 9.36 7.30 0.89
C LEU A 5 7.96 7.36 1.50
N THR A 6 7.76 8.33 2.38
CA THR A 6 6.40 8.69 2.81
C THR A 6 5.69 9.37 1.63
N PRO A 7 4.51 8.91 1.20
CA PRO A 7 3.91 9.34 -0.07
C PRO A 7 3.86 10.86 -0.24
N TRP A 8 3.11 11.57 0.60
CA TRP A 8 2.87 13.01 0.44
C TRP A 8 4.00 13.91 0.93
N THR A 9 4.81 13.49 1.90
CA THR A 9 5.96 14.28 2.36
C THR A 9 7.24 13.98 1.60
N GLY A 10 7.33 12.83 0.93
CA GLY A 10 8.52 12.36 0.23
C GLY A 10 9.76 12.18 1.12
N ILE A 11 9.57 12.13 2.44
CA ILE A 11 10.66 11.89 3.38
C ILE A 11 11.09 10.44 3.28
N ALA A 12 12.42 10.25 3.29
CA ALA A 12 13.00 8.92 3.25
C ALA A 12 13.08 8.31 4.66
N ASP A 13 12.47 7.14 4.82
CA ASP A 13 12.67 6.26 5.96
C ASP A 13 13.68 5.17 5.61
N THR A 14 14.72 5.02 6.44
CA THR A 14 15.80 4.06 6.19
C THR A 14 15.39 2.68 6.65
N LEU A 15 15.41 1.73 5.74
CA LEU A 15 15.10 0.33 6.00
C LEU A 15 16.37 -0.49 6.34
N PRO A 16 16.21 -1.64 7.02
CA PRO A 16 17.26 -2.63 7.12
C PRO A 16 17.79 -3.04 5.74
N THR A 17 19.04 -3.44 5.68
CA THR A 17 19.61 -4.00 4.44
C THR A 17 18.89 -5.26 4.00
N VAL A 18 19.00 -5.58 2.72
CA VAL A 18 18.39 -6.80 2.15
C VAL A 18 18.89 -8.01 2.94
N ASP A 19 17.96 -8.85 3.39
CA ASP A 19 18.29 -10.11 4.04
C ASP A 19 18.81 -11.11 3.00
N THR A 20 20.08 -11.42 3.09
CA THR A 20 20.79 -12.38 2.23
C THR A 20 20.95 -13.75 2.90
N SER A 21 20.42 -13.92 4.12
CA SER A 21 20.62 -15.17 4.88
C SER A 21 19.73 -16.31 4.39
N TYR A 22 18.67 -16.01 3.65
CA TYR A 22 17.65 -16.98 3.16
C TYR A 22 17.01 -17.86 4.25
N MET A 23 17.27 -17.58 5.54
CA MET A 23 16.80 -18.42 6.65
C MET A 23 15.27 -18.46 6.77
N HIS A 24 14.58 -17.43 6.30
CA HIS A 24 13.11 -17.35 6.34
C HIS A 24 12.47 -17.57 4.98
N LEU A 25 13.22 -18.02 3.98
CA LEU A 25 12.72 -18.18 2.60
C LEU A 25 11.44 -19.04 2.50
N PRO A 26 11.31 -20.20 3.20
CA PRO A 26 10.10 -21.01 3.13
C PRO A 26 8.84 -20.32 3.68
N MET A 27 9.03 -19.35 4.58
CA MET A 27 7.92 -18.60 5.21
C MET A 27 7.61 -17.27 4.51
N ARG A 28 8.41 -16.88 3.53
CA ARG A 28 8.14 -15.69 2.72
C ARG A 28 7.06 -15.99 1.72
N ASP A 29 5.89 -15.45 1.96
CA ASP A 29 4.74 -15.47 1.08
C ASP A 29 4.12 -14.08 1.10
N VAL A 30 3.50 -13.68 0.00
CA VAL A 30 2.82 -12.38 -0.14
C VAL A 30 1.78 -12.17 0.96
N LEU A 31 1.10 -13.24 1.37
CA LEU A 31 0.10 -13.19 2.45
C LEU A 31 0.74 -13.05 3.83
N ASN A 32 1.85 -13.74 4.08
CA ASN A 32 2.56 -13.68 5.36
C ASN A 32 3.21 -12.31 5.57
N ASP A 33 3.62 -11.65 4.50
CA ASP A 33 4.12 -10.27 4.56
C ASP A 33 3.01 -9.26 4.89
N TYR A 34 1.74 -9.60 4.58
CA TYR A 34 0.59 -8.76 4.90
C TYR A 34 0.15 -8.88 6.36
N SER A 35 -0.10 -10.11 6.83
CA SER A 35 -0.45 -10.39 8.22
C SER A 35 -0.14 -11.85 8.56
N ILE A 36 0.11 -12.12 9.84
CA ILE A 36 0.36 -13.48 10.35
C ILE A 36 -0.90 -14.36 10.40
N ALA A 37 -2.09 -13.76 10.26
CA ALA A 37 -3.36 -14.47 10.35
C ALA A 37 -4.32 -13.97 9.26
N ASN A 38 -4.27 -14.60 8.10
CA ASN A 38 -5.10 -14.24 6.96
C ASN A 38 -6.25 -15.23 6.75
N LEU A 39 -7.35 -14.72 6.23
CA LEU A 39 -8.48 -15.46 5.71
C LEU A 39 -8.52 -15.26 4.20
N THR A 40 -8.60 -16.36 3.45
CA THR A 40 -8.80 -16.38 2.00
C THR A 40 -9.99 -17.29 1.67
N ASN A 41 -10.69 -17.04 0.57
CA ASN A 41 -11.90 -17.80 0.24
C ASN A 41 -11.61 -19.12 -0.45
N SER A 42 -10.69 -19.17 -1.39
CA SER A 42 -10.52 -20.38 -2.22
C SER A 42 -9.08 -20.66 -2.60
N ASN A 43 -8.46 -19.76 -3.31
CA ASN A 43 -7.06 -19.84 -3.75
C ASN A 43 -6.25 -18.71 -3.12
N LEU A 44 -4.93 -18.70 -3.33
CA LEU A 44 -4.07 -17.66 -2.75
C LEU A 44 -4.28 -16.26 -3.33
N ILE A 45 -5.02 -16.13 -4.44
CA ILE A 45 -5.26 -14.84 -5.12
C ILE A 45 -6.70 -14.38 -4.92
N SER A 46 -7.51 -15.14 -4.18
CA SER A 46 -8.85 -14.72 -3.78
C SER A 46 -8.81 -13.52 -2.83
N PRO A 47 -9.93 -12.84 -2.61
CA PRO A 47 -10.03 -11.78 -1.62
C PRO A 47 -9.45 -12.18 -0.26
N VAL A 48 -8.61 -11.33 0.31
CA VAL A 48 -7.88 -11.57 1.56
C VAL A 48 -8.34 -10.61 2.63
N GLN A 49 -8.57 -11.12 3.82
CA GLN A 49 -8.81 -10.30 4.99
C GLN A 49 -7.94 -10.79 6.16
N SER A 50 -7.23 -9.90 6.83
CA SER A 50 -6.58 -10.25 8.08
C SER A 50 -7.61 -10.55 9.17
N ARG A 51 -7.38 -11.61 9.95
CA ARG A 51 -8.15 -11.90 11.18
C ARG A 51 -7.78 -10.94 12.31
N ILE A 52 -6.60 -10.32 12.23
CA ILE A 52 -6.19 -9.27 13.15
C ILE A 52 -6.73 -7.95 12.62
N TYR A 53 -7.70 -7.39 13.32
CA TYR A 53 -8.38 -6.16 12.90
C TYR A 53 -7.42 -5.00 12.63
N PHE A 54 -6.39 -4.83 13.46
CA PHE A 54 -5.45 -3.70 13.37
C PHE A 54 -4.47 -3.81 12.20
N ASP A 55 -4.36 -4.97 11.56
CA ASP A 55 -3.59 -5.17 10.33
C ASP A 55 -4.38 -4.82 9.07
N ARG A 56 -5.71 -4.59 9.19
CA ARG A 56 -6.58 -4.20 8.08
C ARG A 56 -6.37 -2.74 7.74
N GLN A 57 -5.40 -2.46 6.87
CA GLN A 57 -5.09 -1.11 6.42
C GLN A 57 -5.48 -0.93 4.97
N ARG A 58 -6.13 0.21 4.68
CA ARG A 58 -6.38 0.64 3.30
C ARG A 58 -5.06 1.09 2.68
N LYS A 59 -4.70 0.51 1.56
CA LYS A 59 -3.43 0.75 0.87
C LYS A 59 -3.53 1.85 -0.17
N VAL A 60 -4.66 1.90 -0.86
CA VAL A 60 -4.89 2.80 -2.01
C VAL A 60 -6.31 3.39 -1.94
N ASP A 61 -6.51 4.52 -2.59
CA ASP A 61 -7.80 5.23 -2.60
C ASP A 61 -8.77 4.63 -3.65
N PHE A 62 -9.03 3.33 -3.54
CA PHE A 62 -9.97 2.61 -4.38
C PHE A 62 -10.49 1.39 -3.61
N ILE A 63 -11.71 1.45 -3.12
CA ILE A 63 -12.27 0.48 -2.17
C ILE A 63 -12.20 -0.97 -2.67
N PHE A 64 -12.39 -1.19 -3.98
CA PHE A 64 -12.35 -2.54 -4.55
C PHE A 64 -10.96 -3.19 -4.53
N ALA A 65 -9.92 -2.42 -4.22
CA ALA A 65 -8.56 -2.90 -4.07
C ALA A 65 -8.26 -3.40 -2.64
N ASP A 66 -9.06 -3.03 -1.64
CA ASP A 66 -8.80 -3.34 -0.23
C ASP A 66 -8.69 -4.84 0.04
N ALA A 67 -9.56 -5.64 -0.59
CA ALA A 67 -9.52 -7.10 -0.48
C ALA A 67 -8.31 -7.76 -1.18
N TYR A 68 -7.61 -7.01 -2.01
CA TYR A 68 -6.43 -7.48 -2.76
C TYR A 68 -5.15 -6.73 -2.35
N ALA A 69 -5.16 -6.06 -1.21
CA ALA A 69 -4.04 -5.27 -0.70
C ALA A 69 -2.68 -6.01 -0.67
N PRO A 70 -2.58 -7.33 -0.39
CA PRO A 70 -1.32 -8.05 -0.44
C PRO A 70 -0.64 -8.05 -1.83
N TYR A 71 -1.43 -8.00 -2.90
CA TYR A 71 -0.96 -8.10 -4.29
C TYR A 71 -0.74 -6.74 -4.95
N ILE A 72 -0.93 -5.65 -4.21
CA ILE A 72 -0.78 -4.30 -4.72
C ILE A 72 0.53 -3.70 -4.20
N ILE A 73 1.39 -3.28 -5.12
CA ILE A 73 2.53 -2.41 -4.82
C ILE A 73 2.06 -0.98 -5.03
N ALA A 74 1.82 -0.27 -3.94
CA ALA A 74 1.53 1.16 -3.97
C ALA A 74 2.84 1.97 -3.93
N PRO A 75 2.84 3.28 -4.23
CA PRO A 75 4.06 4.10 -4.22
C PRO A 75 4.86 4.03 -2.92
N GLN A 76 4.17 3.95 -1.77
CA GLN A 76 4.80 3.82 -0.45
C GLN A 76 5.49 2.49 -0.21
N ASP A 77 5.15 1.44 -0.97
CA ASP A 77 5.76 0.12 -0.83
C ASP A 77 7.06 -0.02 -1.62
N VAL A 78 7.33 0.91 -2.55
CA VAL A 78 8.52 0.88 -3.39
C VAL A 78 9.76 1.14 -2.56
N LYS A 79 10.70 0.21 -2.62
CA LYS A 79 12.00 0.32 -1.97
C LYS A 79 13.02 0.86 -2.95
N TYR A 80 13.77 1.88 -2.53
CA TYR A 80 14.88 2.45 -3.27
C TYR A 80 16.19 1.93 -2.71
N TYR A 81 17.21 1.84 -3.56
CA TYR A 81 18.49 1.22 -3.20
C TYR A 81 19.65 2.13 -3.58
N HIS A 82 20.73 1.98 -2.85
CA HIS A 82 22.07 2.43 -3.25
C HIS A 82 23.04 1.31 -2.94
N THR A 83 23.57 0.68 -3.98
CA THR A 83 24.37 -0.54 -3.93
C THR A 83 25.80 -0.24 -4.36
N THR A 84 26.78 -0.96 -3.82
CA THR A 84 28.16 -0.91 -4.30
C THR A 84 28.40 -1.83 -5.50
N THR A 85 27.65 -2.94 -5.53
CA THR A 85 27.62 -3.92 -6.64
C THR A 85 26.17 -4.14 -7.05
N PRO A 86 25.88 -4.43 -8.31
CA PRO A 86 24.54 -4.81 -8.73
C PRO A 86 24.02 -6.01 -7.91
N TYR A 87 22.75 -6.00 -7.60
CA TYR A 87 22.09 -7.07 -6.86
C TYR A 87 20.93 -7.61 -7.70
N SER A 88 20.84 -8.93 -7.82
CA SER A 88 19.71 -9.60 -8.43
C SER A 88 19.24 -10.76 -7.56
N SER A 89 17.93 -11.00 -7.57
CA SER A 89 17.30 -12.12 -6.87
C SER A 89 16.23 -12.71 -7.76
N VAL A 90 16.22 -14.05 -7.85
CA VAL A 90 15.18 -14.82 -8.53
C VAL A 90 14.64 -15.82 -7.52
N GLY A 91 13.31 -15.86 -7.37
CA GLY A 91 12.61 -16.83 -6.54
C GLY A 91 11.61 -17.62 -7.38
N TYR A 92 11.52 -18.92 -7.14
CA TYR A 92 10.48 -19.79 -7.68
C TYR A 92 9.98 -20.72 -6.60
N LYS A 93 8.67 -20.74 -6.40
CA LYS A 93 7.99 -21.65 -5.49
C LYS A 93 6.87 -22.35 -6.23
N LYS A 94 6.75 -23.64 -6.02
CA LYS A 94 5.68 -24.47 -6.59
C LYS A 94 5.00 -25.27 -5.49
N GLY A 95 3.67 -25.31 -5.51
CA GLY A 95 2.88 -26.26 -4.74
C GLY A 95 2.98 -27.65 -5.35
N PHE A 96 3.15 -28.69 -4.51
CA PHE A 96 3.28 -30.09 -4.97
C PHE A 96 2.03 -30.92 -4.73
N VAL A 97 0.89 -30.29 -4.45
CA VAL A 97 -0.39 -31.00 -4.30
C VAL A 97 -1.01 -31.13 -5.70
N SER A 98 -1.29 -32.35 -6.15
CA SER A 98 -1.66 -32.69 -7.52
C SER A 98 -2.86 -31.89 -8.07
N ASP A 99 -3.79 -31.51 -7.19
CA ASP A 99 -5.04 -30.85 -7.57
C ASP A 99 -5.04 -29.35 -7.26
N LEU A 100 -3.94 -28.82 -6.69
CA LEU A 100 -3.77 -27.42 -6.30
C LEU A 100 -2.45 -26.88 -6.86
N ASP A 101 -2.37 -26.73 -8.18
CA ASP A 101 -1.16 -26.16 -8.79
C ASP A 101 -1.03 -24.69 -8.43
N GLN A 102 0.12 -24.36 -7.85
CA GLN A 102 0.47 -23.03 -7.42
C GLN A 102 1.88 -22.73 -7.88
N ASN A 103 2.03 -21.61 -8.56
CA ASN A 103 3.31 -21.12 -9.01
C ASN A 103 3.51 -19.69 -8.56
N ASP A 104 4.62 -19.42 -7.88
CA ASP A 104 5.05 -18.10 -7.44
C ASP A 104 6.46 -17.84 -7.99
N ILE A 105 6.57 -16.84 -8.85
CA ILE A 105 7.83 -16.42 -9.47
C ILE A 105 8.09 -14.98 -9.06
N SER A 106 9.24 -14.73 -8.50
CA SER A 106 9.69 -13.38 -8.14
C SER A 106 11.04 -13.06 -8.77
N PHE A 107 11.16 -11.85 -9.26
CA PHE A 107 12.40 -11.30 -9.81
C PHE A 107 12.64 -9.91 -9.25
N MET A 108 13.88 -9.65 -8.89
CA MET A 108 14.34 -8.33 -8.48
C MET A 108 15.73 -8.07 -9.06
N PHE A 109 15.92 -6.86 -9.56
CA PHE A 109 17.23 -6.34 -9.97
C PHE A 109 17.37 -4.90 -9.49
N THR A 110 18.56 -4.54 -9.01
CA THR A 110 18.95 -3.15 -8.74
C THR A 110 20.44 -2.96 -8.90
N GLY A 111 20.82 -1.82 -9.48
CA GLY A 111 22.22 -1.49 -9.70
C GLY A 111 22.47 0.00 -9.81
N ASN A 112 23.63 0.43 -9.39
CA ASN A 112 24.08 1.80 -9.57
C ASN A 112 24.64 2.00 -10.98
N VAL A 113 24.02 2.89 -11.75
CA VAL A 113 24.52 3.35 -13.07
C VAL A 113 25.66 4.35 -12.87
N SER A 114 25.60 5.12 -11.78
CA SER A 114 26.65 6.04 -11.36
C SER A 114 26.74 6.10 -9.84
N ARG A 115 27.71 6.85 -9.31
CA ARG A 115 27.81 7.07 -7.85
C ARG A 115 26.59 7.76 -7.25
N ARG A 116 25.77 8.43 -8.07
CA ARG A 116 24.59 9.21 -7.64
C ARG A 116 23.28 8.62 -8.13
N THR A 117 23.31 7.67 -9.08
CA THR A 117 22.12 7.15 -9.76
C THR A 117 21.99 5.66 -9.56
N ASN A 118 20.86 5.23 -9.09
CA ASN A 118 20.45 3.82 -9.00
C ASN A 118 19.18 3.59 -9.83
N LEU A 119 19.09 2.43 -10.44
CA LEU A 119 17.91 1.93 -11.14
C LEU A 119 17.63 0.51 -10.68
N GLY A 120 16.35 0.14 -10.69
CA GLY A 120 15.95 -1.21 -10.35
C GLY A 120 14.54 -1.53 -10.80
N MET A 121 14.21 -2.82 -10.73
CA MET A 121 12.88 -3.35 -11.06
C MET A 121 12.56 -4.57 -10.21
N THR A 122 11.27 -4.76 -9.99
CA THR A 122 10.70 -5.98 -9.38
C THR A 122 9.58 -6.50 -10.25
N ILE A 123 9.46 -7.82 -10.38
CA ILE A 123 8.36 -8.48 -11.06
C ILE A 123 7.96 -9.69 -10.23
N ASN A 124 6.67 -9.84 -9.97
CA ASN A 124 6.10 -10.99 -9.29
C ASN A 124 4.97 -11.54 -10.13
N TYR A 125 4.94 -12.84 -10.26
CA TYR A 125 3.90 -13.60 -10.92
C TYR A 125 3.41 -14.68 -9.98
N LEU A 126 2.12 -14.71 -9.72
CA LEU A 126 1.49 -15.73 -8.90
C LEU A 126 0.28 -16.30 -9.65
N ASN A 127 0.19 -17.62 -9.71
CA ASN A 127 -0.94 -18.36 -10.22
C ASN A 127 -1.33 -19.41 -9.19
N SER A 128 -2.62 -19.55 -8.92
CA SER A 128 -3.13 -20.48 -7.92
C SER A 128 -4.49 -21.01 -8.34
N TYR A 129 -4.68 -22.32 -8.24
CA TYR A 129 -5.94 -22.99 -8.46
C TYR A 129 -6.60 -23.34 -7.13
N GLY A 130 -7.91 -23.25 -7.07
CA GLY A 130 -8.72 -23.77 -5.99
C GLY A 130 -9.12 -25.22 -6.27
N ARG A 131 -9.82 -25.82 -5.31
CA ARG A 131 -10.22 -27.21 -5.36
C ARG A 131 -11.46 -27.49 -6.20
N PHE A 132 -12.33 -26.49 -6.34
CA PHE A 132 -13.58 -26.58 -7.09
C PHE A 132 -13.47 -25.82 -8.41
N ASP A 133 -14.42 -26.09 -9.32
CA ASP A 133 -14.50 -25.35 -10.57
C ASP A 133 -14.62 -23.84 -10.32
N SER A 134 -14.10 -23.05 -11.26
CA SER A 134 -14.11 -21.59 -11.20
C SER A 134 -13.48 -20.98 -9.93
N GLN A 135 -12.38 -21.57 -9.47
CA GLN A 135 -11.59 -21.11 -8.32
C GLN A 135 -10.12 -20.84 -8.69
N GLU A 136 -9.84 -20.44 -9.88
CA GLU A 136 -8.49 -20.07 -10.29
C GLU A 136 -8.24 -18.57 -10.11
N GLY A 137 -7.01 -18.22 -9.80
CA GLY A 137 -6.57 -16.85 -9.71
C GLY A 137 -5.18 -16.65 -10.31
N LYS A 138 -4.96 -15.45 -10.86
CA LYS A 138 -3.70 -15.06 -11.47
C LYS A 138 -3.40 -13.60 -11.19
N THR A 139 -2.18 -13.31 -10.78
CA THR A 139 -1.73 -11.93 -10.59
C THR A 139 -0.31 -11.72 -11.11
N VAL A 140 -0.11 -10.54 -11.70
CA VAL A 140 1.20 -10.03 -12.08
C VAL A 140 1.33 -8.62 -11.51
N PHE A 141 2.36 -8.40 -10.71
CA PHE A 141 2.62 -7.11 -10.11
C PHE A 141 4.10 -6.82 -10.03
N GLY A 142 4.45 -5.56 -10.11
CA GLY A 142 5.85 -5.17 -10.12
C GLY A 142 6.05 -3.67 -10.08
N SER A 143 7.30 -3.27 -10.09
CA SER A 143 7.72 -1.87 -10.12
C SER A 143 9.01 -1.68 -10.89
N VAL A 144 9.12 -0.53 -11.55
CA VAL A 144 10.39 0.03 -12.02
C VAL A 144 10.64 1.29 -11.19
N PHE A 145 11.83 1.44 -10.66
CA PHE A 145 12.18 2.56 -9.80
C PHE A 145 13.58 3.07 -10.08
N GLY A 146 13.79 4.34 -9.75
CA GLY A 146 15.08 4.97 -9.89
C GLY A 146 15.29 6.09 -8.91
N SER A 147 16.54 6.37 -8.57
CA SER A 147 16.92 7.48 -7.73
C SER A 147 18.17 8.17 -8.24
N PHE A 148 18.18 9.49 -8.16
CA PHE A 148 19.33 10.35 -8.32
C PHE A 148 19.52 11.16 -7.05
N ASN A 149 20.71 11.10 -6.44
CA ASN A 149 21.04 11.81 -5.22
C ASN A 149 22.23 12.74 -5.49
N GLY A 150 21.96 14.01 -5.75
CA GLY A 150 22.94 15.07 -5.90
C GLY A 150 23.20 15.80 -4.59
N ASP A 151 24.10 16.78 -4.63
CA ASP A 151 24.45 17.57 -3.45
C ASP A 151 23.34 18.57 -3.05
N HIS A 152 22.69 19.15 -4.04
CA HIS A 152 21.59 20.11 -3.86
C HIS A 152 20.26 19.59 -4.41
N TYR A 153 20.28 18.83 -5.49
CA TYR A 153 19.09 18.32 -6.14
C TYR A 153 19.03 16.79 -6.08
N SER A 154 17.87 16.27 -5.75
CA SER A 154 17.62 14.83 -5.74
C SER A 154 16.28 14.51 -6.38
N LEU A 155 16.19 13.31 -6.97
CA LEU A 155 15.03 12.80 -7.67
C LEU A 155 14.84 11.34 -7.33
N GLN A 156 13.61 10.94 -7.01
CA GLN A 156 13.20 9.55 -6.91
C GLN A 156 11.92 9.37 -7.74
N GLY A 157 11.87 8.32 -8.51
CA GLY A 157 10.71 7.99 -9.32
C GLY A 157 10.41 6.50 -9.30
N ALA A 158 9.12 6.17 -9.41
CA ALA A 158 8.67 4.80 -9.53
C ALA A 158 7.42 4.72 -10.41
N PHE A 159 7.32 3.62 -11.12
CA PHE A 159 6.10 3.18 -11.79
C PHE A 159 5.76 1.79 -11.29
N THR A 160 4.51 1.57 -10.87
CA THR A 160 4.03 0.26 -10.42
C THR A 160 2.87 -0.21 -11.28
N TRP A 161 2.80 -1.51 -11.48
CA TRP A 161 1.68 -2.15 -12.16
C TRP A 161 1.23 -3.37 -11.37
N ASN A 162 -0.07 -3.52 -11.27
CA ASN A 162 -0.71 -4.61 -10.57
C ASN A 162 -1.93 -5.02 -11.38
N THR A 163 -1.93 -6.26 -11.86
CA THR A 163 -3.04 -6.85 -12.59
C THR A 163 -3.40 -8.17 -11.93
N LEU A 164 -4.67 -8.33 -11.65
CA LEU A 164 -5.20 -9.51 -10.97
C LEU A 164 -6.48 -9.95 -11.66
N SER A 165 -6.64 -11.25 -11.82
CA SER A 165 -7.91 -11.89 -12.16
C SER A 165 -8.16 -13.04 -11.20
N ASN A 166 -9.40 -13.14 -10.73
CA ASN A 166 -9.84 -14.21 -9.83
C ASN A 166 -11.22 -14.67 -10.29
N PHE A 167 -11.36 -16.00 -10.50
CA PHE A 167 -12.64 -16.60 -10.79
C PHE A 167 -13.44 -16.78 -9.52
N GLU A 168 -14.73 -16.59 -9.60
CA GLU A 168 -15.68 -16.62 -8.49
C GLU A 168 -16.80 -17.60 -8.83
N ASN A 169 -16.94 -18.62 -8.00
CA ASN A 169 -17.90 -19.70 -8.24
C ASN A 169 -19.19 -19.60 -7.42
N GLY A 170 -19.30 -18.62 -6.51
CA GLY A 170 -20.52 -18.43 -5.69
C GLY A 170 -20.79 -19.51 -4.66
N GLY A 171 -19.98 -20.60 -4.64
CA GLY A 171 -20.18 -21.79 -3.82
C GLY A 171 -20.74 -22.97 -4.61
N LEU A 172 -20.94 -24.09 -3.93
CA LEU A 172 -21.55 -25.29 -4.53
C LEU A 172 -23.07 -25.13 -4.64
N SER A 173 -23.61 -25.47 -5.80
CA SER A 173 -25.07 -25.46 -6.03
C SER A 173 -25.79 -26.51 -5.17
N ASP A 174 -25.12 -27.60 -4.86
CA ASP A 174 -25.64 -28.67 -3.98
C ASP A 174 -24.54 -29.12 -3.00
N PRO A 175 -24.51 -28.59 -1.76
CA PRO A 175 -23.54 -28.99 -0.76
C PRO A 175 -23.58 -30.48 -0.35
N THR A 176 -24.68 -31.20 -0.63
CA THR A 176 -24.79 -32.65 -0.29
C THR A 176 -23.83 -33.49 -1.12
N GLN A 177 -23.39 -32.99 -2.28
CA GLN A 177 -22.44 -33.66 -3.16
C GLN A 177 -21.05 -33.84 -2.51
N LEU A 178 -20.71 -33.09 -1.47
CA LEU A 178 -19.49 -33.26 -0.68
C LEU A 178 -19.43 -34.65 0.00
N GLN A 179 -20.58 -35.29 0.21
CA GLN A 179 -20.69 -36.65 0.78
C GLN A 179 -20.73 -37.73 -0.30
N GLY A 180 -20.78 -37.34 -1.58
CA GLY A 180 -20.86 -38.25 -2.72
C GLY A 180 -19.48 -38.71 -3.22
N SER A 181 -19.50 -39.34 -4.40
CA SER A 181 -18.30 -39.85 -5.10
C SER A 181 -17.77 -38.90 -6.17
N LEU A 182 -18.42 -37.78 -6.40
CA LEU A 182 -17.96 -36.79 -7.38
C LEU A 182 -16.64 -36.16 -6.93
N LYS A 183 -15.77 -35.95 -7.88
CA LYS A 183 -14.56 -35.14 -7.60
C LYS A 183 -14.92 -33.69 -7.39
N PRO A 184 -14.21 -32.95 -6.53
CA PRO A 184 -14.49 -31.56 -6.26
C PRO A 184 -14.52 -30.66 -7.53
N GLU A 185 -13.67 -30.94 -8.50
CA GLU A 185 -13.59 -30.27 -9.80
C GLU A 185 -14.81 -30.47 -10.70
N ASP A 186 -15.55 -31.57 -10.52
CA ASP A 186 -16.76 -31.92 -11.27
C ASP A 186 -18.05 -31.47 -10.57
N MET A 187 -17.96 -30.93 -9.36
CA MET A 187 -19.13 -30.49 -8.61
C MET A 187 -19.68 -29.16 -9.18
N PRO A 188 -21.00 -29.10 -9.45
CA PRO A 188 -21.59 -27.90 -10.00
C PRO A 188 -21.55 -26.71 -9.00
N VAL A 189 -21.24 -25.53 -9.53
CA VAL A 189 -21.09 -24.29 -8.81
C VAL A 189 -22.17 -23.27 -9.20
N GLU A 190 -22.47 -22.33 -8.30
CA GLU A 190 -23.53 -21.32 -8.49
C GLU A 190 -23.17 -20.30 -9.57
N LEU A 191 -21.90 -19.91 -9.67
CA LEU A 191 -21.44 -18.86 -10.58
C LEU A 191 -20.25 -19.32 -11.41
N GLN A 192 -20.07 -18.70 -12.56
CA GLN A 192 -18.85 -18.73 -13.36
C GLN A 192 -18.45 -17.29 -13.69
N GLY A 193 -18.24 -16.54 -12.63
CA GLY A 193 -17.85 -15.14 -12.68
C GLY A 193 -16.34 -14.95 -12.66
N MET A 194 -15.87 -13.80 -13.14
CA MET A 194 -14.48 -13.36 -13.06
C MET A 194 -14.40 -11.93 -12.58
N SER A 195 -13.72 -11.73 -11.48
CA SER A 195 -13.28 -10.41 -11.00
C SER A 195 -11.89 -10.11 -11.51
N ALA A 196 -11.71 -8.95 -12.14
CA ALA A 196 -10.41 -8.44 -12.55
C ALA A 196 -10.14 -7.08 -11.91
N LEU A 197 -8.93 -6.90 -11.40
CA LEU A 197 -8.43 -5.64 -10.84
C LEU A 197 -7.16 -5.24 -11.57
N ARG A 198 -7.10 -3.98 -11.99
CA ARG A 198 -5.88 -3.33 -12.49
C ARG A 198 -5.61 -2.09 -11.65
N TYR A 199 -4.39 -1.96 -11.17
CA TYR A 199 -3.92 -0.77 -10.47
C TYR A 199 -2.54 -0.39 -11.03
N LEU A 200 -2.46 0.76 -11.65
CA LEU A 200 -1.22 1.35 -12.17
C LEU A 200 -0.93 2.60 -11.37
N SER A 201 0.30 2.83 -10.97
CA SER A 201 0.67 4.10 -10.33
C SER A 201 2.01 4.63 -10.80
N GLY A 202 2.10 5.94 -10.87
CA GLY A 202 3.32 6.70 -11.09
C GLY A 202 3.61 7.59 -9.90
N TYR A 203 4.86 7.64 -9.49
CA TYR A 203 5.34 8.45 -8.38
C TYR A 203 6.62 9.18 -8.77
N LEU A 204 6.68 10.47 -8.50
CA LEU A 204 7.84 11.29 -8.70
C LEU A 204 8.02 12.21 -7.49
N ASN A 205 9.15 12.10 -6.83
CA ASN A 205 9.57 12.96 -5.75
C ASN A 205 10.86 13.65 -6.15
N HIS A 206 10.84 14.95 -6.31
CA HIS A 206 12.05 15.72 -6.56
C HIS A 206 12.13 16.92 -5.64
N TYR A 207 13.35 17.26 -5.25
CA TYR A 207 13.58 18.33 -4.32
C TYR A 207 14.92 19.02 -4.52
N TYR A 208 14.93 20.28 -4.15
CA TYR A 208 16.11 21.11 -4.12
C TYR A 208 16.38 21.59 -2.70
N SER A 209 17.61 21.37 -2.21
CA SER A 209 18.04 21.74 -0.87
C SER A 209 19.01 22.92 -0.90
N ILE A 210 18.70 23.95 -0.14
CA ILE A 210 19.64 25.01 0.21
C ILE A 210 20.52 24.45 1.31
N CYS A 211 21.82 24.34 1.05
CA CYS A 211 22.79 23.72 1.94
C CYS A 211 23.81 24.72 2.45
N VAL A 212 24.32 24.45 3.63
CA VAL A 212 25.49 25.13 4.21
C VAL A 212 26.67 24.15 4.16
N GLU A 213 27.84 24.65 3.78
CA GLU A 213 29.06 23.86 3.80
C GLU A 213 29.57 23.68 5.23
N ARG A 214 29.83 22.44 5.61
CA ARG A 214 30.42 22.09 6.89
C ARG A 214 31.65 21.24 6.68
N GLU A 215 32.75 21.64 7.27
CA GLU A 215 33.97 20.84 7.28
C GLU A 215 33.83 19.67 8.25
N ARG A 216 34.04 18.47 7.73
CA ARG A 216 34.09 17.24 8.52
C ARG A 216 35.48 16.63 8.46
N LYS A 217 36.14 16.51 9.61
CA LYS A 217 37.37 15.77 9.70
C LYS A 217 37.10 14.27 9.53
N VAL A 218 37.70 13.65 8.54
CA VAL A 218 37.61 12.21 8.25
C VAL A 218 38.97 11.60 8.41
N ASN A 219 39.09 10.67 9.32
CA ASN A 219 40.34 9.89 9.50
C ASN A 219 40.31 8.71 8.54
N TYR A 220 41.28 8.61 7.68
CA TYR A 220 41.46 7.43 6.82
C TYR A 220 42.81 6.81 7.07
N ARG A 221 42.99 5.52 6.72
CA ARG A 221 44.25 4.81 6.81
C ARG A 221 44.83 4.73 5.41
N GLU A 222 46.10 5.12 5.28
CA GLU A 222 46.87 5.01 4.06
C GLU A 222 48.18 4.25 4.39
N ARG A 223 48.73 3.53 3.42
CA ARG A 223 50.04 2.91 3.60
C ARG A 223 51.12 3.94 3.31
N ASP A 224 52.11 4.04 4.22
CA ASP A 224 53.30 4.83 3.97
C ASP A 224 54.22 4.13 2.97
N GLU A 225 55.33 4.77 2.63
CA GLU A 225 56.31 4.24 1.69
C GLU A 225 56.99 2.93 2.20
N GLU A 226 56.92 2.67 3.50
CA GLU A 226 57.42 1.47 4.16
C GLU A 226 56.39 0.36 4.27
N GLY A 227 55.12 0.60 3.77
CA GLY A 227 54.03 -0.36 3.77
C GLY A 227 53.23 -0.43 5.07
N ASN A 228 53.49 0.43 6.05
CA ASN A 228 52.76 0.50 7.32
C ASN A 228 51.48 1.31 7.20
N TRP A 229 50.46 0.93 7.96
CA TRP A 229 49.15 1.68 7.99
C TRP A 229 49.28 2.92 8.89
N VAL A 230 49.26 4.11 8.28
CA VAL A 230 49.28 5.39 8.98
C VAL A 230 47.89 6.03 8.91
N LYS A 231 47.45 6.60 10.04
CA LYS A 231 46.22 7.42 10.07
C LYS A 231 46.53 8.80 9.50
N LYS A 232 45.80 9.19 8.48
CA LYS A 232 45.81 10.55 7.94
C LYS A 232 44.46 11.21 8.16
N ASP A 233 44.45 12.50 8.47
CA ASP A 233 43.29 13.32 8.58
C ASP A 233 43.04 14.03 7.24
N SER A 234 41.84 13.97 6.75
CA SER A 234 41.34 14.76 5.61
C SER A 234 40.16 15.58 6.01
N VAL A 235 40.02 16.74 5.42
CA VAL A 235 38.83 17.58 5.58
C VAL A 235 37.95 17.31 4.38
N LYS A 236 36.75 16.80 4.65
CA LYS A 236 35.72 16.62 3.64
C LYS A 236 34.67 17.71 3.82
N ILE A 237 34.35 18.43 2.76
CA ILE A 237 33.24 19.37 2.74
C ILE A 237 31.95 18.53 2.63
N GLU A 238 31.04 18.72 3.59
CA GLU A 238 29.73 18.08 3.63
C GLU A 238 28.68 19.19 3.46
N TYR A 239 27.79 19.03 2.48
CA TYR A 239 26.67 19.92 2.25
C TYR A 239 25.54 19.54 3.19
N VAL A 240 25.27 20.39 4.19
CA VAL A 240 24.21 20.16 5.19
C VAL A 240 22.97 20.93 4.76
N PRO A 241 21.84 20.26 4.48
CA PRO A 241 20.62 20.92 4.06
C PRO A 241 20.02 21.72 5.22
N VAL A 242 19.59 22.93 4.91
CA VAL A 242 18.91 23.88 5.82
C VAL A 242 17.42 23.93 5.53
N THR A 243 17.10 24.16 4.26
CA THR A 243 15.74 24.25 3.76
C THR A 243 15.64 23.48 2.47
N THR A 244 14.62 22.65 2.37
CA THR A 244 14.35 21.83 1.18
C THR A 244 12.99 22.20 0.59
N PHE A 245 12.98 22.55 -0.69
CA PHE A 245 11.77 22.72 -1.49
C PHE A 245 11.52 21.43 -2.25
N ARG A 246 10.33 20.87 -2.07
CA ARG A 246 9.99 19.55 -2.62
C ARG A 246 8.68 19.62 -3.39
N HIS A 247 8.64 18.90 -4.49
CA HIS A 247 7.41 18.58 -5.20
C HIS A 247 7.27 17.07 -5.30
N VAL A 248 6.11 16.57 -4.89
CA VAL A 248 5.70 15.17 -5.04
C VAL A 248 4.54 15.13 -6.01
N PHE A 249 4.70 14.35 -7.07
CA PHE A 249 3.65 14.03 -8.03
C PHE A 249 3.27 12.56 -7.90
N GLU A 250 1.99 12.29 -7.74
CA GLU A 250 1.45 10.94 -7.70
C GLU A 250 0.29 10.81 -8.69
N THR A 251 0.24 9.71 -9.41
CA THR A 251 -0.90 9.35 -10.23
C THR A 251 -1.23 7.88 -10.05
N ALA A 252 -2.52 7.55 -10.04
CA ALA A 252 -2.98 6.18 -9.95
C ALA A 252 -4.22 5.98 -10.82
N ASP A 253 -4.21 4.92 -11.62
CA ASP A 253 -5.34 4.44 -12.43
C ASP A 253 -5.76 3.06 -11.92
N ALA A 254 -6.93 2.99 -11.32
CA ALA A 254 -7.51 1.78 -10.75
C ALA A 254 -8.77 1.40 -11.52
N THR A 255 -8.90 0.12 -11.87
CA THR A 255 -10.07 -0.40 -12.57
C THR A 255 -10.46 -1.76 -11.98
N LYS A 256 -11.69 -1.89 -11.54
CA LYS A 256 -12.35 -3.15 -11.18
C LYS A 256 -13.33 -3.52 -12.28
N ARG A 257 -13.28 -4.76 -12.72
CA ARG A 257 -14.24 -5.33 -13.68
C ARG A 257 -14.79 -6.64 -13.14
N TYR A 258 -16.10 -6.83 -13.25
CA TYR A 258 -16.75 -8.11 -13.02
C TYR A 258 -17.42 -8.57 -14.28
N VAL A 259 -17.16 -9.81 -14.68
CA VAL A 259 -17.71 -10.41 -15.91
C VAL A 259 -18.30 -11.77 -15.56
N GLU A 260 -19.53 -11.99 -15.97
CA GLU A 260 -20.22 -13.26 -15.95
C GLU A 260 -20.88 -13.50 -17.31
N LYS A 261 -20.50 -14.57 -18.00
CA LYS A 261 -20.98 -14.85 -19.36
C LYS A 261 -22.40 -15.40 -19.39
N ARG A 262 -22.81 -16.05 -18.31
CA ARG A 262 -24.15 -16.61 -18.10
C ARG A 262 -24.56 -16.30 -16.67
N ALA A 263 -25.42 -15.29 -16.50
CA ALA A 263 -25.87 -14.89 -15.20
C ALA A 263 -26.79 -15.96 -14.60
N ASN A 264 -26.51 -16.36 -13.36
CA ASN A 264 -27.42 -17.18 -12.58
C ASN A 264 -28.54 -16.29 -12.04
N GLN A 265 -29.73 -16.36 -12.65
CA GLN A 265 -30.88 -15.52 -12.28
C GLN A 265 -31.40 -15.79 -10.86
N GLY A 266 -31.06 -16.94 -10.27
CA GLY A 266 -31.48 -17.29 -8.90
C GLY A 266 -30.49 -16.86 -7.82
N PHE A 267 -29.28 -16.46 -8.17
CA PHE A 267 -28.24 -16.10 -7.21
C PHE A 267 -28.35 -14.65 -6.73
N TYR A 268 -28.68 -13.74 -7.65
CA TYR A 268 -28.83 -12.30 -7.34
C TYR A 268 -30.30 -11.95 -7.11
N SER A 269 -30.56 -11.11 -6.12
CA SER A 269 -31.90 -10.61 -5.82
C SER A 269 -32.45 -9.70 -6.92
N ASP A 270 -31.56 -8.92 -7.56
CA ASP A 270 -31.92 -7.90 -8.53
C ASP A 270 -31.10 -8.00 -9.82
N ILE A 271 -31.75 -7.71 -10.94
CA ILE A 271 -31.11 -7.60 -12.26
C ILE A 271 -31.62 -6.32 -12.91
N TYR A 272 -30.75 -5.32 -13.00
CA TYR A 272 -31.13 -3.99 -13.47
C TYR A 272 -30.88 -3.75 -14.96
N ARG A 273 -30.06 -4.57 -15.62
CA ARG A 273 -29.58 -4.28 -16.97
C ARG A 273 -29.70 -5.45 -17.95
N ASP A 274 -29.01 -6.53 -17.67
CA ASP A 274 -28.92 -7.70 -18.55
C ASP A 274 -29.14 -8.97 -17.74
N SER A 275 -30.18 -9.73 -18.12
CA SER A 275 -30.54 -10.99 -17.46
C SER A 275 -29.71 -12.19 -17.94
N VAL A 276 -28.91 -12.02 -19.00
CA VAL A 276 -28.14 -13.11 -19.61
C VAL A 276 -26.67 -13.07 -19.21
N ALA A 277 -26.10 -11.86 -19.13
CA ALA A 277 -24.68 -11.70 -18.86
C ALA A 277 -24.42 -10.45 -18.00
N THR A 278 -23.34 -10.46 -17.24
CA THR A 278 -22.87 -9.32 -16.46
C THR A 278 -21.52 -8.83 -16.96
N ASN A 279 -21.35 -7.51 -17.08
CA ASN A 279 -20.08 -6.89 -17.41
C ASN A 279 -20.01 -5.50 -16.77
N ASP A 280 -19.70 -5.46 -15.49
CA ASP A 280 -19.66 -4.25 -14.68
C ASP A 280 -18.24 -3.71 -14.58
N THR A 281 -18.10 -2.39 -14.63
CA THR A 281 -16.79 -1.74 -14.49
C THR A 281 -16.91 -0.52 -13.60
N ALA A 282 -16.00 -0.42 -12.62
CA ALA A 282 -15.75 0.77 -11.83
C ALA A 282 -14.27 1.17 -11.98
N ALA A 283 -14.01 2.45 -12.20
CA ALA A 283 -12.65 2.93 -12.41
C ALA A 283 -12.42 4.29 -11.73
N CYS A 284 -11.23 4.48 -11.19
CA CYS A 284 -10.79 5.72 -10.56
C CYS A 284 -9.41 6.12 -11.07
N LEU A 285 -9.31 7.33 -11.60
CA LEU A 285 -8.03 7.99 -11.86
C LEU A 285 -7.81 9.03 -10.75
N SER A 286 -6.70 8.95 -10.06
CA SER A 286 -6.27 9.92 -9.04
C SER A 286 -4.98 10.61 -9.46
N ILE A 287 -4.92 11.92 -9.31
CA ILE A 287 -3.73 12.74 -9.54
C ILE A 287 -3.54 13.62 -8.31
N LYS A 288 -2.38 13.52 -7.67
CA LYS A 288 -2.00 14.31 -6.50
C LYS A 288 -0.73 15.11 -6.78
N ASN A 289 -0.74 16.37 -6.41
CA ASN A 289 0.42 17.25 -6.45
C ASN A 289 0.62 17.85 -5.08
N THR A 290 1.79 17.60 -4.48
CA THR A 290 2.15 18.14 -3.17
C THR A 290 3.38 19.02 -3.30
N LEU A 291 3.26 20.28 -2.88
CA LEU A 291 4.36 21.22 -2.76
C LEU A 291 4.66 21.42 -1.28
N SER A 292 5.91 21.25 -0.88
CA SER A 292 6.31 21.36 0.51
C SER A 292 7.60 22.15 0.69
N VAL A 293 7.70 22.78 1.85
CA VAL A 293 8.93 23.39 2.37
C VAL A 293 9.29 22.68 3.66
N THR A 294 10.50 22.17 3.72
CA THR A 294 11.05 21.45 4.87
C THR A 294 12.17 22.26 5.50
N PHE A 295 12.10 22.47 6.80
CA PHE A 295 13.22 22.92 7.63
C PHE A 295 13.89 21.67 8.21
N GLU A 296 15.15 21.46 7.82
CA GLU A 296 15.84 20.21 8.09
C GLU A 296 16.37 20.11 9.51
N GLU A 297 16.25 18.94 10.13
CA GLU A 297 16.74 18.68 11.48
C GLU A 297 18.26 18.87 11.61
N GLU A 298 19.00 18.70 10.51
CA GLU A 298 20.47 18.73 10.51
C GLU A 298 21.09 20.10 10.72
N PHE A 299 20.38 21.12 10.32
CA PHE A 299 20.90 22.50 10.36
C PHE A 299 21.05 23.01 11.79
N ASN A 300 20.07 22.75 12.62
CA ASN A 300 19.99 23.34 13.94
C ASN A 300 20.39 22.37 15.05
N THR A 301 21.57 22.57 15.64
CA THR A 301 22.03 21.78 16.78
C THR A 301 21.23 22.04 18.07
N TRP A 302 20.48 23.14 18.12
CA TRP A 302 19.68 23.56 19.25
C TRP A 302 18.24 23.07 19.17
N LEU A 303 17.59 23.23 18.01
CA LEU A 303 16.26 22.70 17.70
C LEU A 303 16.45 21.31 17.02
N LYS A 304 16.40 20.26 17.81
CA LYS A 304 16.63 18.89 17.36
C LYS A 304 15.38 18.29 16.71
N PHE A 305 14.69 19.02 15.84
CA PHE A 305 13.56 18.54 15.07
C PHE A 305 13.51 19.19 13.68
N GLY A 306 12.95 18.50 12.71
CA GLY A 306 12.59 19.01 11.40
C GLY A 306 11.13 19.43 11.36
N ALA A 307 10.81 20.39 10.52
CA ALA A 307 9.44 20.85 10.31
C ALA A 307 9.11 20.91 8.83
N ILE A 308 7.90 20.53 8.47
CA ILE A 308 7.38 20.59 7.10
C ILE A 308 6.06 21.33 7.09
N VAL A 309 5.88 22.14 6.05
CA VAL A 309 4.57 22.69 5.68
C VAL A 309 4.33 22.35 4.22
N TYR A 310 3.11 21.91 3.89
CA TYR A 310 2.77 21.54 2.54
C TYR A 310 1.34 21.91 2.15
N VAL A 311 1.16 22.03 0.84
CA VAL A 311 -0.15 22.15 0.18
C VAL A 311 -0.26 21.00 -0.81
N MET A 312 -1.38 20.27 -0.78
CA MET A 312 -1.64 19.15 -1.67
C MET A 312 -2.96 19.39 -2.43
N ASN A 313 -2.90 19.27 -3.74
CA ASN A 313 -4.06 19.20 -4.61
C ASN A 313 -4.30 17.75 -5.01
N GLU A 314 -5.53 17.27 -4.86
CA GLU A 314 -5.97 15.95 -5.29
C GLU A 314 -7.12 16.10 -6.26
N THR A 315 -6.97 15.57 -7.46
CA THR A 315 -8.03 15.49 -8.48
C THR A 315 -8.34 14.01 -8.73
N GLN A 316 -9.60 13.63 -8.62
CA GLN A 316 -10.04 12.25 -8.89
C GLN A 316 -11.13 12.25 -9.95
N ARG A 317 -11.07 11.26 -10.83
CA ARG A 317 -12.12 10.95 -11.79
C ARG A 317 -12.67 9.57 -11.48
N HIS A 318 -13.94 9.54 -11.09
CA HIS A 318 -14.68 8.31 -10.83
C HIS A 318 -15.51 7.95 -12.05
N VAL A 319 -15.48 6.68 -12.45
CA VAL A 319 -16.21 6.17 -13.61
C VAL A 319 -16.98 4.92 -13.19
N LEU A 320 -18.27 4.90 -13.51
CA LEU A 320 -19.13 3.74 -13.44
C LEU A 320 -19.68 3.48 -14.83
N ARG A 321 -19.63 2.22 -15.26
CA ARG A 321 -20.25 1.84 -16.52
C ARG A 321 -21.75 1.70 -16.30
N ASP A 322 -22.52 2.54 -16.94
CA ASP A 322 -23.96 2.39 -17.04
C ASP A 322 -24.29 1.80 -18.42
N SER A 323 -24.74 0.58 -18.47
CA SER A 323 -25.27 0.01 -19.69
C SER A 323 -26.77 0.19 -19.71
N ILE A 324 -27.22 1.26 -20.30
CA ILE A 324 -28.57 1.29 -20.85
C ILE A 324 -28.43 0.48 -22.16
N VAL A 325 -29.16 -0.62 -22.28
CA VAL A 325 -29.33 -1.30 -23.56
C VAL A 325 -30.52 -0.65 -24.25
N PRO A 326 -30.33 0.26 -25.16
CA PRO A 326 -31.35 0.51 -26.16
C PRO A 326 -31.41 -0.72 -27.04
N GLU A 327 -32.57 -1.04 -27.57
CA GLU A 327 -32.81 -2.12 -28.51
C GLU A 327 -31.70 -2.16 -29.61
N PRO A 328 -31.31 -3.38 -30.11
CA PRO A 328 -30.21 -3.51 -31.05
C PRO A 328 -30.42 -2.60 -32.26
N PRO A 329 -29.36 -1.92 -32.80
CA PRO A 329 -27.98 -2.42 -32.89
C PRO A 329 -26.90 -1.59 -32.15
N ILE A 330 -27.20 -0.70 -31.19
CA ILE A 330 -26.19 0.20 -30.63
C ILE A 330 -25.78 -0.29 -29.25
N LYS A 331 -24.61 -0.95 -29.20
CA LYS A 331 -23.92 -1.27 -27.95
C LYS A 331 -23.13 -0.06 -27.42
N ASP A 332 -23.80 1.02 -27.08
CA ASP A 332 -23.14 2.15 -26.42
C ASP A 332 -23.23 1.97 -24.91
N SER A 333 -22.10 1.66 -24.30
CA SER A 333 -21.95 1.71 -22.86
C SER A 333 -21.82 3.17 -22.44
N ILE A 334 -22.81 3.70 -21.75
CA ILE A 334 -22.74 5.04 -21.17
C ILE A 334 -21.94 4.94 -19.88
N TYR A 335 -20.87 5.72 -19.80
CA TYR A 335 -20.08 5.84 -18.57
C TYR A 335 -20.51 7.10 -17.81
N HIS A 336 -20.95 6.93 -16.59
CA HIS A 336 -21.06 8.06 -15.66
C HIS A 336 -19.69 8.44 -15.18
N THR A 337 -19.29 9.67 -15.44
CA THR A 337 -18.01 10.21 -15.05
C THR A 337 -18.19 11.38 -14.10
N GLN A 338 -17.65 11.29 -12.92
CA GLN A 338 -17.64 12.34 -11.90
C GLN A 338 -16.21 12.76 -11.59
N TRP A 339 -15.97 14.07 -11.68
CA TRP A 339 -14.72 14.65 -11.25
C TRP A 339 -14.86 15.26 -9.86
N THR A 340 -13.87 15.02 -9.00
CA THR A 340 -13.73 15.65 -7.69
C THR A 340 -12.36 16.30 -7.61
N ASN A 341 -12.30 17.45 -6.94
CA ASN A 341 -11.05 18.17 -6.70
C ASN A 341 -11.01 18.56 -5.23
N ASN A 342 -9.86 18.38 -4.59
CA ASN A 342 -9.68 18.64 -3.16
C ASN A 342 -8.36 19.39 -2.96
N LEU A 343 -8.36 20.37 -2.07
CA LEU A 343 -7.19 21.12 -1.66
C LEU A 343 -6.94 20.93 -0.17
N TYR A 344 -5.77 20.39 0.16
CA TYR A 344 -5.35 20.16 1.53
C TYR A 344 -4.19 21.11 1.89
N ILE A 345 -4.16 21.52 3.15
CA ILE A 345 -3.01 22.09 3.78
C ILE A 345 -2.60 21.21 4.94
N GLY A 346 -1.30 21.04 5.13
CA GLY A 346 -0.79 20.21 6.22
C GLY A 346 0.61 20.58 6.64
N GLY A 347 1.04 19.91 7.69
CA GLY A 347 2.39 20.06 8.22
C GLY A 347 2.81 18.85 9.03
N ALA A 348 4.11 18.77 9.28
CA ALA A 348 4.70 17.73 10.11
C ALA A 348 5.85 18.29 10.94
N LEU A 349 6.00 17.71 12.12
CA LEU A 349 7.17 17.87 13.00
C LEU A 349 7.77 16.51 13.21
N TYR A 350 9.07 16.36 13.03
CA TYR A 350 9.71 15.07 13.15
C TYR A 350 11.12 15.16 13.73
N LYS A 351 11.52 14.08 14.39
CA LYS A 351 12.88 13.85 14.86
C LYS A 351 13.28 12.43 14.52
N ASN A 352 14.06 12.27 13.47
CA ASN A 352 14.55 10.97 13.00
C ASN A 352 16.00 10.70 13.41
N ARG A 353 16.69 11.69 13.98
CA ARG A 353 18.08 11.57 14.41
C ARG A 353 18.19 11.41 15.91
N GLY A 354 19.17 10.64 16.30
CA GLY A 354 19.44 10.32 17.70
C GLY A 354 19.52 8.83 17.94
N LYS A 355 19.98 8.44 19.13
CA LYS A 355 20.16 7.02 19.47
C LYS A 355 18.98 6.40 20.19
N HIS A 356 18.13 7.21 20.83
CA HIS A 356 17.20 6.71 21.83
C HIS A 356 15.74 7.05 21.55
N ILE A 357 15.46 8.24 21.00
CA ILE A 357 14.09 8.72 20.84
C ILE A 357 13.92 9.30 19.44
N HIS A 358 12.98 8.75 18.69
CA HIS A 358 12.47 9.25 17.43
C HIS A 358 10.99 9.55 17.59
N TYR A 359 10.51 10.63 17.00
CA TYR A 359 9.10 10.97 17.03
C TYR A 359 8.69 11.73 15.78
N GLY A 360 7.45 11.60 15.41
CA GLY A 360 6.82 12.37 14.37
C GLY A 360 5.39 12.69 14.71
N PHE A 361 4.97 13.85 14.29
CA PHE A 361 3.61 14.33 14.37
C PHE A 361 3.28 14.99 13.04
N ASP A 362 2.25 14.52 12.36
CA ASP A 362 1.80 15.10 11.10
C ASP A 362 0.28 15.27 11.08
N GLY A 363 -0.17 16.25 10.33
CA GLY A 363 -1.59 16.46 10.14
C GLY A 363 -1.89 17.29 8.92
N ASN A 364 -3.09 17.09 8.38
CA ASN A 364 -3.65 17.89 7.30
C ASN A 364 -5.16 18.06 7.42
N VAL A 365 -5.66 19.02 6.70
CA VAL A 365 -7.09 19.30 6.59
C VAL A 365 -7.43 19.68 5.15
N CYS A 366 -8.54 19.16 4.66
CA CYS A 366 -9.10 19.53 3.37
C CYS A 366 -9.88 20.85 3.51
N LEU A 367 -9.39 21.89 2.84
CA LEU A 367 -9.97 23.22 2.90
C LEU A 367 -11.00 23.48 1.82
N LEU A 368 -10.89 22.84 0.66
CA LEU A 368 -11.78 23.04 -0.49
C LEU A 368 -12.04 21.72 -1.20
N GLY A 369 -13.24 21.55 -1.73
CA GLY A 369 -13.60 20.46 -2.62
C GLY A 369 -14.60 19.47 -2.05
N TYR A 370 -14.68 18.29 -2.68
CA TYR A 370 -15.61 17.23 -2.34
C TYR A 370 -15.40 16.70 -0.91
N LYS A 371 -14.15 16.63 -0.47
CA LYS A 371 -13.77 16.15 0.86
C LYS A 371 -13.63 17.27 1.91
N LEU A 372 -14.21 18.47 1.67
CA LEU A 372 -14.13 19.63 2.58
C LEU A 372 -14.35 19.24 4.04
N GLY A 373 -13.41 19.64 4.93
CA GLY A 373 -13.45 19.33 6.37
C GLY A 373 -12.99 17.91 6.73
N GLU A 374 -12.53 17.11 5.75
CA GLU A 374 -11.74 15.91 6.05
C GLU A 374 -10.42 16.31 6.68
N PHE A 375 -10.02 15.63 7.74
CA PHE A 375 -8.73 15.88 8.38
C PHE A 375 -8.11 14.59 8.89
N GLN A 376 -6.80 14.60 9.01
CA GLN A 376 -6.07 13.57 9.72
C GLN A 376 -4.95 14.19 10.57
N VAL A 377 -4.74 13.58 11.73
CA VAL A 377 -3.63 13.86 12.63
C VAL A 377 -3.02 12.54 13.02
N ASN A 378 -1.73 12.38 12.80
CA ASN A 378 -1.00 11.18 13.15
C ASN A 378 0.16 11.54 14.08
N GLY A 379 0.46 10.65 15.01
CA GLY A 379 1.62 10.77 15.89
C GLY A 379 2.29 9.42 16.06
N HIS A 380 3.62 9.41 16.10
CA HIS A 380 4.40 8.24 16.47
C HIS A 380 5.56 8.62 17.37
N LEU A 381 5.91 7.70 18.25
CA LEU A 381 7.04 7.80 19.17
C LEU A 381 7.73 6.44 19.23
N ASP A 382 9.01 6.42 18.92
CA ASP A 382 9.86 5.25 19.02
C ASP A 382 10.99 5.53 20.02
N ALA A 383 11.12 4.70 21.05
CA ALA A 383 12.13 4.81 22.07
C ALA A 383 12.92 3.50 22.21
N GLY A 384 14.23 3.58 22.09
CA GLY A 384 15.15 2.46 22.30
C GLY A 384 16.02 2.67 23.54
N PHE A 385 16.05 1.69 24.43
CA PHE A 385 16.91 1.72 25.59
C PHE A 385 17.51 0.36 25.89
N ARG A 386 18.64 0.39 26.55
CA ARG A 386 19.39 -0.82 26.87
C ARG A 386 18.89 -1.41 28.20
N LEU A 387 18.48 -2.68 28.17
CA LEU A 387 18.10 -3.43 29.35
C LEU A 387 19.06 -4.63 29.49
N GLY A 388 20.03 -4.52 30.38
CA GLY A 388 21.10 -5.51 30.50
C GLY A 388 22.02 -5.55 29.27
N LYS A 389 22.11 -6.70 28.61
CA LYS A 389 22.92 -6.92 27.40
C LYS A 389 22.15 -6.65 26.10
N ASP A 390 20.83 -6.65 26.14
CA ASP A 390 19.95 -6.53 25.00
C ASP A 390 19.28 -5.14 24.94
N SER A 391 18.73 -4.78 23.79
CA SER A 391 18.04 -3.52 23.59
C SER A 391 16.53 -3.76 23.59
N MET A 392 15.81 -2.99 24.37
CA MET A 392 14.35 -2.95 24.38
C MET A 392 13.86 -1.76 23.53
N THR A 393 12.81 -1.97 22.75
CA THR A 393 12.15 -0.91 21.99
C THR A 393 10.72 -0.74 22.43
N LEU A 394 10.31 0.53 22.59
CA LEU A 394 8.95 0.94 22.80
C LEU A 394 8.53 1.76 21.59
N ALA A 395 7.39 1.42 21.00
CA ALA A 395 6.77 2.24 19.96
C ALA A 395 5.33 2.57 20.37
N ALA A 396 4.95 3.81 20.19
CA ALA A 396 3.58 4.27 20.36
C ALA A 396 3.12 4.97 19.07
N LYS A 397 1.90 4.67 18.62
CA LYS A 397 1.29 5.30 17.46
C LYS A 397 -0.13 5.71 17.81
N ALA A 398 -0.53 6.88 17.37
CA ALA A 398 -1.89 7.34 17.49
C ALA A 398 -2.33 8.05 16.23
N PHE A 399 -3.60 7.94 15.87
CA PHE A 399 -4.18 8.80 14.85
C PHE A 399 -5.61 9.22 15.24
N PHE A 400 -5.97 10.40 14.77
CA PHE A 400 -7.33 10.90 14.79
C PHE A 400 -7.69 11.41 13.39
N ARG A 401 -8.75 10.87 12.81
CA ARG A 401 -9.12 11.12 11.42
C ARG A 401 -10.61 11.33 11.28
N SER A 402 -10.97 12.27 10.42
CA SER A 402 -12.32 12.43 9.88
C SER A 402 -12.25 12.10 8.40
N GLU A 403 -12.82 10.97 8.00
CA GLU A 403 -12.70 10.43 6.64
C GLU A 403 -14.02 10.59 5.90
N THR A 404 -13.99 11.19 4.72
CA THR A 404 -15.12 11.19 3.80
C THR A 404 -15.33 9.78 3.26
N PRO A 405 -16.57 9.24 3.26
CA PRO A 405 -16.85 7.93 2.69
C PRO A 405 -16.39 7.86 1.23
N ASP A 406 -15.89 6.68 0.86
CA ASP A 406 -15.48 6.43 -0.51
C ASP A 406 -16.63 6.72 -1.50
N TYR A 407 -16.28 7.27 -2.67
CA TYR A 407 -17.26 7.60 -3.71
C TYR A 407 -18.19 6.43 -4.05
N TYR A 408 -17.62 5.21 -4.15
CA TYR A 408 -18.39 4.01 -4.51
C TYR A 408 -19.26 3.46 -3.38
N LEU A 409 -19.05 3.86 -2.13
CA LEU A 409 -19.98 3.58 -1.03
C LEU A 409 -21.17 4.54 -1.06
N GLN A 410 -21.01 5.72 -1.63
CA GLN A 410 -22.07 6.69 -1.78
C GLN A 410 -22.85 6.47 -3.08
N HIS A 411 -22.14 6.30 -4.19
CA HIS A 411 -22.74 6.21 -5.53
C HIS A 411 -22.24 4.96 -6.24
N TYR A 412 -23.13 4.03 -6.53
CA TYR A 412 -22.80 2.81 -7.24
C TYR A 412 -23.93 2.35 -8.15
N SER A 413 -23.57 1.84 -9.31
CA SER A 413 -24.50 1.29 -10.28
C SER A 413 -23.85 0.15 -11.03
N SER A 414 -24.38 -1.05 -10.89
CA SER A 414 -23.96 -2.27 -11.55
C SER A 414 -25.17 -3.06 -12.06
N ASN A 415 -24.95 -4.23 -12.63
CA ASN A 415 -26.07 -5.08 -13.06
C ASN A 415 -26.91 -5.60 -11.90
N HIS A 416 -26.29 -5.83 -10.72
CA HIS A 416 -26.95 -6.46 -9.58
C HIS A 416 -27.06 -5.55 -8.35
N TYR A 417 -26.35 -4.44 -8.30
CA TYR A 417 -26.31 -3.55 -7.15
C TYR A 417 -26.44 -2.10 -7.57
N ARG A 418 -27.34 -1.36 -6.90
CA ARG A 418 -27.50 0.08 -7.07
C ARG A 418 -27.78 0.76 -5.75
N TRP A 419 -27.06 1.85 -5.50
CA TRP A 419 -27.34 2.73 -4.38
C TRP A 419 -26.88 4.16 -4.66
N ASP A 420 -27.56 5.09 -4.01
CA ASP A 420 -27.23 6.51 -4.00
C ASP A 420 -27.45 7.01 -2.56
N ASN A 421 -26.36 7.06 -1.80
CA ASN A 421 -26.34 7.36 -0.38
C ASN A 421 -25.72 8.73 -0.13
N ASN A 422 -26.05 9.30 1.04
CA ASN A 422 -25.43 10.53 1.53
C ASN A 422 -24.91 10.30 2.95
N PHE A 423 -23.85 9.50 3.05
CA PHE A 423 -23.24 9.15 4.31
C PHE A 423 -22.43 10.31 4.91
N GLN A 424 -22.50 10.42 6.23
CA GLN A 424 -21.69 11.35 7.00
C GLN A 424 -20.24 10.85 7.09
N LYS A 425 -19.32 11.78 7.42
CA LYS A 425 -17.93 11.43 7.65
C LYS A 425 -17.78 10.46 8.81
N THR A 426 -16.90 9.50 8.64
CA THR A 426 -16.49 8.54 9.67
C THR A 426 -15.39 9.15 10.51
N LEU A 427 -15.56 9.19 11.84
CA LEU A 427 -14.50 9.58 12.76
C LEU A 427 -13.81 8.33 13.31
N ARG A 428 -12.47 8.35 13.30
CA ARG A 428 -11.66 7.24 13.80
C ARG A 428 -10.55 7.76 14.70
N LEU A 429 -10.47 7.18 15.90
CA LEU A 429 -9.40 7.41 16.86
C LEU A 429 -8.75 6.08 17.17
N ARG A 430 -7.45 5.93 16.88
CA ARG A 430 -6.68 4.74 17.24
C ARG A 430 -5.48 5.13 18.08
N VAL A 431 -5.20 4.33 19.10
CA VAL A 431 -3.97 4.39 19.89
C VAL A 431 -3.39 2.99 19.95
N SER A 432 -2.11 2.87 19.69
CA SER A 432 -1.39 1.58 19.66
C SER A 432 -0.08 1.70 20.40
N GLY A 433 0.25 0.70 21.19
CA GLY A 433 1.52 0.56 21.86
C GLY A 433 2.19 -0.78 21.52
N GLU A 434 3.47 -0.75 21.28
CA GLU A 434 4.29 -1.93 20.99
C GLU A 434 5.49 -1.96 21.93
N VAL A 435 5.74 -3.10 22.51
CA VAL A 435 6.95 -3.39 23.28
C VAL A 435 7.66 -4.57 22.64
N ALA A 436 8.92 -4.40 22.24
CA ALA A 436 9.72 -5.49 21.72
C ALA A 436 11.04 -5.62 22.48
N TYR A 437 11.39 -6.85 22.84
CA TYR A 437 12.61 -7.19 23.55
C TYR A 437 13.37 -8.29 22.81
N PRO A 438 14.05 -7.95 21.70
CA PRO A 438 14.77 -8.94 20.90
C PRO A 438 16.03 -9.41 21.62
N THR A 439 15.99 -10.64 22.14
CA THR A 439 17.15 -11.35 22.66
C THR A 439 17.80 -12.19 21.57
N LYS A 440 18.98 -12.78 21.86
CA LYS A 440 19.67 -13.67 20.91
C LYS A 440 18.82 -14.88 20.46
N TRP A 441 17.95 -15.39 21.34
CA TRP A 441 17.21 -16.64 21.13
C TRP A 441 15.73 -16.42 20.81
N VAL A 442 15.12 -15.42 21.45
CA VAL A 442 13.70 -15.14 21.36
C VAL A 442 13.51 -13.66 21.08
N LYS A 443 12.54 -13.32 20.23
CA LYS A 443 12.18 -11.93 19.91
C LYS A 443 10.73 -11.66 20.31
N PRO A 444 10.42 -11.61 21.62
CA PRO A 444 9.06 -11.34 22.08
C PRO A 444 8.65 -9.92 21.67
N LYS A 445 7.41 -9.82 21.24
CA LYS A 445 6.76 -8.58 20.81
C LYS A 445 5.34 -8.59 21.34
N LEU A 446 4.97 -7.53 22.06
CA LEU A 446 3.62 -7.31 22.57
C LEU A 446 3.05 -6.05 21.92
N ASN A 447 1.90 -6.20 21.29
CA ASN A 447 1.14 -5.09 20.72
C ASN A 447 -0.20 -4.97 21.46
N VAL A 448 -0.54 -3.76 21.85
CA VAL A 448 -1.86 -3.41 22.39
C VAL A 448 -2.39 -2.23 21.62
N SER A 449 -3.61 -2.34 21.14
CA SER A 449 -4.23 -1.28 20.31
C SER A 449 -5.69 -1.10 20.72
N PHE A 450 -6.14 0.15 20.71
CA PHE A 450 -7.53 0.52 20.91
C PHE A 450 -7.97 1.41 19.74
N GLU A 451 -9.15 1.16 19.22
CA GLU A 451 -9.77 2.01 18.20
C GLU A 451 -11.23 2.28 18.53
N ASN A 452 -11.62 3.54 18.35
CA ASN A 452 -13.02 3.97 18.38
C ASN A 452 -13.41 4.51 17.00
N ILE A 453 -14.52 4.00 16.47
CA ILE A 453 -15.06 4.38 15.15
C ILE A 453 -16.48 4.86 15.32
N THR A 454 -16.76 6.08 14.88
CA THR A 454 -18.10 6.67 14.85
C THR A 454 -18.60 6.73 13.41
N LYS A 455 -19.90 6.47 13.21
CA LYS A 455 -20.52 6.48 11.87
C LYS A 455 -19.88 5.47 10.91
N HIS A 456 -19.60 4.27 11.41
CA HIS A 456 -19.06 3.18 10.61
C HIS A 456 -20.00 2.77 9.47
N ILE A 457 -19.42 2.55 8.29
CA ILE A 457 -20.16 2.04 7.13
C ILE A 457 -19.91 0.54 7.02
N TYR A 458 -20.97 -0.23 6.86
CA TYR A 458 -20.93 -1.69 6.71
C TYR A 458 -21.86 -2.12 5.58
N PHE A 459 -21.64 -3.30 5.04
CA PHE A 459 -22.55 -3.91 4.07
C PHE A 459 -23.57 -4.79 4.81
N ASP A 460 -24.84 -4.61 4.47
CA ASP A 460 -25.95 -5.42 4.95
C ASP A 460 -25.98 -6.79 4.25
N THR A 461 -26.85 -7.67 4.70
CA THR A 461 -27.10 -9.00 4.10
C THR A 461 -27.49 -8.95 2.64
N ASP A 462 -28.11 -7.85 2.21
CA ASP A 462 -28.49 -7.60 0.82
C ASP A 462 -27.35 -7.05 -0.04
N GLY A 463 -26.12 -6.94 0.51
CA GLY A 463 -24.96 -6.40 -0.18
C GLY A 463 -24.97 -4.88 -0.38
N SER A 464 -25.88 -4.16 0.29
CA SER A 464 -25.97 -2.68 0.23
C SER A 464 -25.25 -2.03 1.39
N PRO A 465 -24.52 -0.92 1.17
CA PRO A 465 -23.84 -0.22 2.25
C PRO A 465 -24.84 0.55 3.12
N LYS A 466 -24.64 0.47 4.43
CA LYS A 466 -25.39 1.21 5.45
C LYS A 466 -24.43 1.86 6.45
N GLN A 467 -24.88 2.93 7.08
CA GLN A 467 -24.11 3.65 8.09
C GLN A 467 -24.75 3.52 9.47
N MET A 468 -23.94 3.17 10.46
CA MET A 468 -24.38 3.10 11.86
C MET A 468 -24.50 4.49 12.49
N ASP A 469 -25.46 4.62 13.40
CA ASP A 469 -25.58 5.82 14.24
C ASP A 469 -24.73 5.76 15.54
N GLY A 470 -24.17 4.61 15.86
CA GLY A 470 -23.38 4.37 17.07
C GLY A 470 -21.89 4.40 16.88
N ASN A 471 -21.19 3.97 17.93
CA ASN A 471 -19.72 3.79 17.95
C ASN A 471 -19.36 2.32 18.01
N ILE A 472 -18.27 1.96 17.33
CA ILE A 472 -17.63 0.66 17.45
C ILE A 472 -16.31 0.87 18.21
N GLN A 473 -16.08 0.05 19.22
CA GLN A 473 -14.83 0.02 19.96
C GLN A 473 -14.16 -1.34 19.75
N VAL A 474 -12.87 -1.30 19.41
CA VAL A 474 -12.05 -2.49 19.16
C VAL A 474 -10.81 -2.42 20.06
N LEU A 475 -10.54 -3.50 20.77
CA LEU A 475 -9.35 -3.66 21.61
C LEU A 475 -8.53 -4.85 21.12
#